data_77fc7cbe794a24e9daca743b2a2c77d5
#
_entry.id   77fc7cbe794a24e9daca743b2a2c77d5
#
_cell.length_a   1.000
_cell.length_b   1.000
_cell.length_c   1.000
_cell.angle_alpha   90.00
_cell.angle_beta   90.00
_cell.angle_gamma   90.00
#
_symmetry.space_group_name_H-M   'P 1'
#
loop_
_entity.id
_entity.type
_entity.pdbx_description
1 polymer ?
#
loop_
_entity_poly.entity_id
_entity_poly.type
_entity_poly.pdbx_seq_one_letter_code
_entity_poly.pdbx_strand_id
1 'polypeptide(L)'
;MVADDGGQSALNRRNFVKTVGTAGLVSTAGCLDQLSGEQSWPARPVEIIAPWSAGGGADRTSRAVADAAENHTEVSWNVSNQTGGSGSVGMNAAANAEPDGHTLGCTAPEIALFEHLGIADLSPDDITPIMQYTEFPAALIVHQDSEFGSVDDWRSYGQNNTVQMANSGFGSSWHMAAAGIASEAGIQVEHISYEGAAPAMTAVANGEVDCTAVGAAEAAPQVRDGNLKALGVAFNKQVDALPDTPTLADEGLDIEIGSWLAHFAPADISDDVKQNLVDVYSSVYEDDSFVQFMENNDFIRVQRSGDELTQFLNDQYEFYGQLVNELGIEKQ
;
A
#
# COMPACT_ATOMS: atom_id res chain seq x y z
N MET A 1 -21.80 22.79 -68.96
CA MET A 1 -21.61 21.67 -69.93
C MET A 1 -21.61 20.43 -69.11
N VAL A 2 -22.72 19.81 -69.17
CA VAL A 2 -23.00 18.41 -69.52
C VAL A 2 -22.56 17.45 -68.44
N ALA A 3 -23.46 17.01 -67.58
CA ALA A 3 -24.44 15.91 -67.74
C ALA A 3 -23.72 14.57 -67.65
N ASP A 4 -24.04 13.64 -66.85
CA ASP A 4 -25.24 12.84 -66.56
C ASP A 4 -24.71 11.45 -66.26
N ASP A 5 -25.17 10.68 -65.56
CA ASP A 5 -26.33 9.86 -65.22
C ASP A 5 -25.82 8.61 -64.47
N GLY A 6 -26.34 8.18 -63.44
CA GLY A 6 -27.56 7.41 -63.35
C GLY A 6 -27.25 5.95 -63.06
N GLY A 7 -27.80 5.36 -62.02
CA GLY A 7 -27.86 3.91 -61.92
C GLY A 7 -28.14 3.32 -60.54
N GLN A 8 -29.33 3.54 -59.99
CA GLN A 8 -29.93 2.70 -58.95
C GLN A 8 -30.20 1.29 -59.48
N SER A 9 -29.92 0.28 -58.71
CA SER A 9 -30.74 -0.94 -58.74
C SER A 9 -30.81 -1.60 -57.37
N ALA A 10 -31.98 -1.42 -56.80
CA ALA A 10 -32.52 -2.25 -55.75
C ALA A 10 -33.00 -3.58 -56.33
N LEU A 11 -32.64 -4.69 -55.72
CA LEU A 11 -33.32 -5.99 -55.90
C LEU A 11 -33.24 -6.70 -54.54
N ASN A 12 -34.30 -6.60 -53.84
CA ASN A 12 -35.50 -7.44 -53.67
C ASN A 12 -35.27 -8.72 -52.87
N ARG A 13 -35.85 -8.64 -51.67
CA ARG A 13 -36.20 -9.80 -50.84
C ARG A 13 -37.22 -10.66 -51.56
N ARG A 14 -37.09 -11.95 -51.49
CA ARG A 14 -38.10 -12.99 -51.29
C ARG A 14 -37.79 -14.28 -52.04
N ASN A 15 -38.02 -15.33 -51.26
CA ASN A 15 -38.34 -16.70 -51.64
C ASN A 15 -37.20 -17.64 -52.01
N PHE A 16 -36.82 -18.49 -51.05
CA PHE A 16 -36.82 -19.92 -51.30
C PHE A 16 -37.28 -20.68 -50.05
N VAL A 17 -38.47 -21.18 -50.11
CA VAL A 17 -39.04 -22.14 -49.13
C VAL A 17 -39.26 -23.46 -49.87
N LYS A 18 -38.90 -24.54 -49.14
CA LYS A 18 -39.30 -25.94 -49.32
C LYS A 18 -38.41 -26.86 -50.16
N THR A 19 -37.67 -27.72 -49.48
CA THR A 19 -37.83 -29.15 -49.77
C THR A 19 -37.59 -29.95 -48.43
N VAL A 20 -38.60 -30.69 -48.07
CA VAL A 20 -38.66 -31.61 -46.95
C VAL A 20 -37.83 -32.85 -47.28
N GLY A 21 -36.99 -33.28 -46.38
CA GLY A 21 -36.32 -34.57 -46.44
C GLY A 21 -36.12 -35.13 -45.02
N THR A 22 -37.07 -35.99 -44.64
CA THR A 22 -37.08 -36.78 -43.39
C THR A 22 -36.00 -37.86 -43.45
N ALA A 23 -35.04 -37.86 -42.46
CA ALA A 23 -34.47 -39.11 -41.93
C ALA A 23 -33.46 -38.79 -40.79
N GLY A 24 -33.59 -39.46 -39.65
CA GLY A 24 -32.50 -39.72 -38.71
C GLY A 24 -32.54 -38.92 -37.42
N LEU A 25 -33.43 -39.29 -36.49
CA LEU A 25 -33.23 -39.10 -35.06
C LEU A 25 -32.02 -39.94 -34.62
N VAL A 26 -30.88 -39.27 -34.46
CA VAL A 26 -29.81 -39.77 -33.62
C VAL A 26 -29.70 -38.82 -32.47
N SER A 27 -30.10 -39.25 -31.29
CA SER A 27 -29.93 -38.64 -29.99
C SER A 27 -28.45 -38.38 -29.73
N THR A 28 -28.01 -37.15 -29.89
CA THR A 28 -26.79 -36.62 -29.23
C THR A 28 -27.21 -35.81 -28.04
N ALA A 29 -27.76 -36.50 -27.03
CA ALA A 29 -27.80 -36.02 -25.67
C ALA A 29 -26.44 -36.41 -25.06
N GLY A 30 -25.52 -35.45 -25.05
CA GLY A 30 -24.22 -35.67 -24.40
C GLY A 30 -23.15 -34.84 -25.06
N CYS A 31 -23.05 -33.57 -24.71
CA CYS A 31 -21.91 -32.68 -24.76
C CYS A 31 -22.33 -31.20 -24.66
N LEU A 32 -23.21 -30.86 -23.74
CA LEU A 32 -23.52 -29.46 -23.39
C LEU A 32 -23.20 -29.17 -21.92
N ASP A 33 -22.57 -30.13 -21.24
CA ASP A 33 -22.20 -30.00 -19.82
C ASP A 33 -20.71 -29.75 -19.62
N GLN A 34 -20.01 -29.26 -20.67
CA GLN A 34 -18.57 -29.08 -20.64
C GLN A 34 -18.16 -27.68 -21.12
N LEU A 35 -19.06 -26.67 -21.00
CA LEU A 35 -18.76 -25.27 -21.28
C LEU A 35 -18.92 -24.35 -20.07
N SER A 36 -19.17 -24.90 -18.89
CA SER A 36 -18.92 -24.22 -17.61
C SER A 36 -17.65 -24.82 -16.96
N GLY A 37 -16.57 -24.82 -17.68
CA GLY A 37 -15.27 -24.90 -17.03
C GLY A 37 -15.13 -23.59 -16.25
N GLU A 38 -15.36 -23.63 -14.95
CA GLU A 38 -14.84 -22.61 -14.03
C GLU A 38 -13.37 -22.45 -14.38
N GLN A 39 -13.04 -21.37 -15.04
CA GLN A 39 -11.65 -21.05 -15.33
C GLN A 39 -10.97 -20.90 -13.97
N SER A 40 -10.10 -21.84 -13.62
CA SER A 40 -9.37 -21.78 -12.35
C SER A 40 -8.63 -20.45 -12.27
N TRP A 41 -8.82 -19.72 -11.19
CA TRP A 41 -8.05 -18.50 -10.95
C TRP A 41 -6.57 -18.86 -10.74
N PRO A 42 -5.59 -18.03 -11.25
CA PRO A 42 -5.76 -16.91 -12.15
C PRO A 42 -5.84 -17.31 -13.62
N ALA A 43 -6.80 -16.74 -14.37
CA ALA A 43 -7.01 -17.05 -15.79
C ALA A 43 -6.44 -15.99 -16.75
N ARG A 44 -6.03 -14.83 -16.22
CA ARG A 44 -5.47 -13.67 -16.94
C ARG A 44 -4.52 -12.91 -16.02
N PRO A 45 -3.74 -11.96 -16.55
CA PRO A 45 -2.82 -11.15 -15.73
C PRO A 45 -3.49 -10.54 -14.49
N VAL A 46 -2.72 -10.49 -13.39
CA VAL A 46 -3.10 -9.83 -12.14
C VAL A 46 -2.45 -8.45 -12.09
N GLU A 47 -3.18 -7.45 -11.65
CA GLU A 47 -2.70 -6.09 -11.43
C GLU A 47 -2.73 -5.76 -9.94
N ILE A 48 -1.63 -5.19 -9.43
CA ILE A 48 -1.55 -4.60 -8.09
C ILE A 48 -1.53 -3.07 -8.26
N ILE A 49 -2.49 -2.37 -7.69
CA ILE A 49 -2.52 -0.91 -7.65
C ILE A 49 -1.75 -0.45 -6.41
N ALA A 50 -0.59 0.18 -6.63
CA ALA A 50 0.19 0.86 -5.60
C ALA A 50 -0.28 2.32 -5.49
N PRO A 51 -0.79 2.77 -4.32
CA PRO A 51 -1.45 4.09 -4.21
C PRO A 51 -0.47 5.26 -4.04
N TRP A 52 0.83 5.03 -4.15
CA TRP A 52 1.89 6.05 -4.05
C TRP A 52 2.82 6.02 -5.25
N SER A 53 3.72 7.01 -5.31
CA SER A 53 4.65 7.20 -6.42
C SER A 53 5.62 6.04 -6.60
N ALA A 54 5.99 5.80 -7.84
CA ALA A 54 6.99 4.80 -8.20
C ALA A 54 8.32 5.04 -7.48
N GLY A 55 8.98 3.95 -7.08
CA GLY A 55 10.26 3.95 -6.35
C GLY A 55 10.14 4.08 -4.84
N GLY A 56 8.97 4.36 -4.29
CA GLY A 56 8.70 4.32 -2.85
C GLY A 56 8.59 2.89 -2.31
N GLY A 57 8.51 2.75 -0.98
CA GLY A 57 8.44 1.45 -0.31
C GLY A 57 7.30 0.57 -0.84
N ALA A 58 6.10 1.11 -0.97
CA ALA A 58 4.94 0.39 -1.47
C ALA A 58 5.10 -0.10 -2.92
N ASP A 59 5.60 0.75 -3.81
CA ASP A 59 5.85 0.36 -5.21
C ASP A 59 6.91 -0.72 -5.31
N ARG A 60 8.05 -0.52 -4.64
CA ARG A 60 9.19 -1.45 -4.69
C ARG A 60 8.84 -2.83 -4.14
N THR A 61 8.15 -2.88 -2.99
CA THR A 61 7.75 -4.15 -2.36
C THR A 61 6.62 -4.83 -3.13
N SER A 62 5.64 -4.07 -3.66
CA SER A 62 4.60 -4.63 -4.53
C SER A 62 5.17 -5.24 -5.81
N ARG A 63 6.21 -4.65 -6.41
CA ARG A 63 6.92 -5.25 -7.56
C ARG A 63 7.66 -6.52 -7.17
N ALA A 64 8.30 -6.56 -6.01
CA ALA A 64 8.94 -7.78 -5.52
C ALA A 64 7.92 -8.91 -5.27
N VAL A 65 6.73 -8.56 -4.74
CA VAL A 65 5.62 -9.53 -4.62
C VAL A 65 5.16 -9.99 -6.01
N ALA A 66 4.96 -9.08 -6.95
CA ALA A 66 4.52 -9.40 -8.31
C ALA A 66 5.54 -10.32 -9.03
N ASP A 67 6.83 -9.97 -8.99
CA ASP A 67 7.90 -10.76 -9.60
C ASP A 67 7.98 -12.17 -9.01
N ALA A 68 7.83 -12.30 -7.68
CA ALA A 68 7.82 -13.61 -7.02
C ALA A 68 6.54 -14.40 -7.31
N ALA A 69 5.37 -13.73 -7.42
CA ALA A 69 4.10 -14.40 -7.74
C ALA A 69 4.09 -15.06 -9.13
N GLU A 70 4.85 -14.52 -10.09
CA GLU A 70 5.02 -15.15 -11.40
C GLU A 70 5.74 -16.51 -11.33
N ASN A 71 6.53 -16.78 -10.27
CA ASN A 71 7.13 -18.09 -10.05
C ASN A 71 6.10 -19.15 -9.57
N HIS A 72 4.95 -18.72 -9.08
CA HIS A 72 3.92 -19.57 -8.49
C HIS A 72 2.61 -19.56 -9.26
N THR A 73 2.53 -18.83 -10.38
CA THR A 73 1.35 -18.74 -11.25
C THR A 73 1.78 -18.75 -12.72
N GLU A 74 0.85 -19.11 -13.63
CA GLU A 74 1.14 -19.13 -15.08
C GLU A 74 0.78 -17.79 -15.78
N VAL A 75 0.52 -16.73 -15.01
CA VAL A 75 0.12 -15.41 -15.53
C VAL A 75 1.10 -14.34 -15.09
N SER A 76 1.16 -13.25 -15.85
CA SER A 76 1.95 -12.08 -15.43
C SER A 76 1.27 -11.29 -14.32
N TRP A 77 2.09 -10.72 -13.43
CA TRP A 77 1.67 -9.81 -12.38
C TRP A 77 2.27 -8.42 -12.66
N ASN A 78 1.44 -7.40 -12.64
CA ASN A 78 1.84 -6.04 -12.98
C ASN A 78 1.57 -5.12 -11.81
N VAL A 79 2.37 -4.04 -11.69
CA VAL A 79 2.14 -3.00 -10.70
C VAL A 79 1.92 -1.68 -11.42
N SER A 80 0.79 -1.03 -11.12
CA SER A 80 0.49 0.33 -11.55
C SER A 80 0.46 1.29 -10.37
N ASN A 81 0.88 2.54 -10.59
CA ASN A 81 0.85 3.56 -9.55
C ASN A 81 -0.32 4.51 -9.79
N GLN A 82 -1.26 4.59 -8.82
CA GLN A 82 -2.39 5.50 -8.84
C GLN A 82 -2.36 6.38 -7.60
N THR A 83 -1.78 7.56 -7.72
CA THR A 83 -1.49 8.47 -6.60
C THR A 83 -2.60 9.49 -6.36
N GLY A 84 -2.64 10.06 -5.15
CA GLY A 84 -3.54 11.14 -4.77
C GLY A 84 -4.26 10.89 -3.45
N GLY A 85 -4.64 11.99 -2.76
CA GLY A 85 -5.40 11.93 -1.51
C GLY A 85 -4.78 11.03 -0.44
N SER A 86 -3.48 11.14 -0.20
CA SER A 86 -2.74 10.27 0.74
C SER A 86 -2.92 8.77 0.48
N GLY A 87 -3.08 8.38 -0.80
CA GLY A 87 -3.29 6.99 -1.21
C GLY A 87 -4.76 6.60 -1.44
N SER A 88 -5.71 7.43 -1.04
CA SER A 88 -7.14 7.12 -1.16
C SER A 88 -7.59 6.89 -2.60
N VAL A 89 -7.00 7.59 -3.59
CA VAL A 89 -7.34 7.42 -5.01
C VAL A 89 -7.05 5.99 -5.47
N GLY A 90 -5.85 5.49 -5.24
CA GLY A 90 -5.46 4.14 -5.65
C GLY A 90 -6.17 3.04 -4.84
N MET A 91 -6.31 3.23 -3.53
CA MET A 91 -7.03 2.26 -2.68
C MET A 91 -8.51 2.17 -3.07
N ASN A 92 -9.19 3.30 -3.33
CA ASN A 92 -10.57 3.30 -3.82
C ASN A 92 -10.68 2.65 -5.20
N ALA A 93 -9.73 2.89 -6.11
CA ALA A 93 -9.73 2.26 -7.42
C ALA A 93 -9.64 0.73 -7.31
N ALA A 94 -8.80 0.21 -6.41
CA ALA A 94 -8.69 -1.22 -6.16
C ALA A 94 -9.92 -1.79 -5.43
N ALA A 95 -10.44 -1.11 -4.39
CA ALA A 95 -11.60 -1.57 -3.63
C ALA A 95 -12.88 -1.66 -4.48
N ASN A 96 -13.02 -0.79 -5.49
CA ASN A 96 -14.16 -0.76 -6.41
C ASN A 96 -13.91 -1.53 -7.72
N ALA A 97 -12.83 -2.29 -7.83
CA ALA A 97 -12.57 -3.13 -9.01
C ALA A 97 -13.52 -4.34 -9.05
N GLU A 98 -13.53 -5.09 -10.17
CA GLU A 98 -14.28 -6.34 -10.26
C GLU A 98 -13.76 -7.35 -9.23
N PRO A 99 -14.63 -7.99 -8.42
CA PRO A 99 -14.22 -8.89 -7.34
C PRO A 99 -13.84 -10.29 -7.85
N ASP A 100 -13.00 -10.36 -8.88
CA ASP A 100 -12.57 -11.59 -9.54
C ASP A 100 -11.11 -11.99 -9.23
N GLY A 101 -10.44 -11.22 -8.36
CA GLY A 101 -9.08 -11.49 -7.91
C GLY A 101 -7.97 -11.07 -8.89
N HIS A 102 -8.30 -10.38 -9.99
CA HIS A 102 -7.30 -9.92 -10.95
C HIS A 102 -6.90 -8.46 -10.78
N THR A 103 -7.54 -7.74 -9.88
CA THR A 103 -7.11 -6.41 -9.44
C THR A 103 -7.02 -6.40 -7.92
N LEU A 104 -5.82 -6.14 -7.42
CA LEU A 104 -5.50 -6.05 -6.00
C LEU A 104 -5.06 -4.63 -5.67
N GLY A 105 -5.24 -4.21 -4.44
CA GLY A 105 -4.73 -2.96 -3.93
C GLY A 105 -3.60 -3.17 -2.92
N CYS A 106 -2.66 -2.25 -2.89
CA CYS A 106 -1.75 -2.10 -1.76
C CYS A 106 -2.37 -1.14 -0.76
N THR A 107 -2.36 -1.51 0.52
CA THR A 107 -2.85 -0.68 1.62
C THR A 107 -1.80 -0.54 2.72
N ALA A 108 -1.99 0.49 3.55
CA ALA A 108 -1.15 0.89 4.66
C ALA A 108 -2.01 1.50 5.78
N PRO A 109 -1.44 2.03 6.88
CA PRO A 109 -2.21 2.65 7.96
C PRO A 109 -3.26 3.69 7.53
N GLU A 110 -3.08 4.29 6.37
CA GLU A 110 -3.97 5.31 5.83
C GLU A 110 -5.42 4.82 5.68
N ILE A 111 -5.65 3.53 5.37
CA ILE A 111 -7.00 2.96 5.31
C ILE A 111 -7.74 3.04 6.65
N ALA A 112 -6.99 2.96 7.75
CA ALA A 112 -7.52 3.09 9.10
C ALA A 112 -7.67 4.56 9.55
N LEU A 113 -7.22 5.52 8.73
CA LEU A 113 -7.24 6.95 9.02
C LEU A 113 -8.27 7.73 8.20
N PHE A 114 -8.62 7.25 7.00
CA PHE A 114 -9.40 8.02 6.03
C PHE A 114 -10.72 8.54 6.60
N GLU A 115 -11.54 7.71 7.22
CA GLU A 115 -12.81 8.13 7.81
C GLU A 115 -12.62 9.03 9.03
N HIS A 116 -11.59 8.77 9.85
CA HIS A 116 -11.31 9.57 11.04
C HIS A 116 -10.89 10.99 10.68
N LEU A 117 -10.21 11.17 9.56
CA LEU A 117 -9.73 12.46 9.06
C LEU A 117 -10.64 13.11 8.00
N GLY A 118 -11.67 12.40 7.53
CA GLY A 118 -12.58 12.88 6.48
C GLY A 118 -11.94 12.93 5.09
N ILE A 119 -10.86 12.16 4.86
CA ILE A 119 -10.13 12.13 3.59
C ILE A 119 -10.87 11.33 2.52
N ALA A 120 -11.43 10.18 2.90
CA ALA A 120 -12.20 9.31 2.03
C ALA A 120 -13.21 8.47 2.83
N ASP A 121 -14.27 8.05 2.16
CA ASP A 121 -15.26 7.08 2.65
C ASP A 121 -14.77 5.68 2.27
N LEU A 122 -13.72 5.23 2.94
CA LEU A 122 -13.05 3.94 2.75
C LEU A 122 -12.39 3.53 4.08
N SER A 123 -12.69 2.33 4.52
CA SER A 123 -12.23 1.75 5.78
C SER A 123 -11.77 0.30 5.60
N PRO A 124 -11.23 -0.36 6.63
CA PRO A 124 -10.91 -1.78 6.58
C PRO A 124 -12.10 -2.69 6.26
N ASP A 125 -13.33 -2.27 6.55
CA ASP A 125 -14.55 -3.04 6.28
C ASP A 125 -14.93 -3.10 4.78
N ASP A 126 -14.37 -2.19 3.97
CA ASP A 126 -14.66 -2.07 2.54
C ASP A 126 -13.73 -2.92 1.65
N ILE A 127 -12.86 -3.72 2.26
CA ILE A 127 -11.87 -4.54 1.56
C ILE A 127 -11.81 -5.97 2.10
N THR A 128 -11.31 -6.89 1.27
CA THR A 128 -10.89 -8.22 1.73
C THR A 128 -9.37 -8.26 1.85
N PRO A 129 -8.81 -8.24 3.07
CA PRO A 129 -7.36 -8.30 3.26
C PRO A 129 -6.81 -9.68 2.87
N ILE A 130 -5.68 -9.69 2.16
CA ILE A 130 -5.02 -10.93 1.69
C ILE A 130 -3.81 -11.25 2.56
N MET A 131 -2.80 -10.38 2.57
CA MET A 131 -1.60 -10.57 3.39
C MET A 131 -0.94 -9.22 3.70
N GLN A 132 -0.60 -9.01 4.97
CA GLN A 132 0.45 -8.08 5.38
C GLN A 132 1.79 -8.79 5.18
N TYR A 133 2.74 -8.14 4.52
CA TYR A 133 4.01 -8.76 4.17
C TYR A 133 5.24 -7.98 4.66
N THR A 134 5.03 -6.76 5.16
CA THR A 134 6.11 -5.92 5.69
C THR A 134 5.61 -4.89 6.71
N GLU A 135 6.54 -4.40 7.54
CA GLU A 135 6.35 -3.26 8.42
C GLU A 135 7.55 -2.33 8.36
N PHE A 136 7.34 -1.06 8.69
CA PHE A 136 8.32 0.01 8.63
C PHE A 136 8.27 0.81 9.93
N PRO A 137 9.07 0.47 10.94
CA PRO A 137 9.21 1.28 12.13
C PRO A 137 9.62 2.70 11.79
N ALA A 138 9.00 3.71 12.41
CA ALA A 138 9.41 5.09 12.23
C ALA A 138 10.76 5.34 12.92
N ALA A 139 11.57 6.19 12.31
CA ALA A 139 12.78 6.72 12.92
C ALA A 139 12.71 8.25 12.99
N LEU A 140 13.12 8.81 14.12
CA LEU A 140 13.28 10.25 14.29
C LEU A 140 14.62 10.66 13.66
N ILE A 141 14.55 11.42 12.59
CA ILE A 141 15.67 11.76 11.71
C ILE A 141 15.94 13.26 11.76
N VAL A 142 17.22 13.61 11.87
CA VAL A 142 17.71 15.00 11.84
C VAL A 142 18.87 15.15 10.85
N HIS A 143 19.26 16.40 10.55
CA HIS A 143 20.46 16.67 9.76
C HIS A 143 21.70 16.10 10.45
N GLN A 144 22.70 15.62 9.71
CA GLN A 144 23.94 15.06 10.27
C GLN A 144 24.63 16.02 11.26
N ASP A 145 24.68 17.31 10.93
CA ASP A 145 25.30 18.35 11.75
C ASP A 145 24.29 19.09 12.66
N SER A 146 23.09 18.51 12.87
CA SER A 146 22.09 19.08 13.77
C SER A 146 22.66 19.24 15.19
N GLU A 147 22.24 20.29 15.89
CA GLU A 147 22.51 20.49 17.31
C GLU A 147 21.88 19.38 18.19
N PHE A 148 20.90 18.66 17.69
CA PHE A 148 20.29 17.52 18.39
C PHE A 148 21.23 16.31 18.32
N GLY A 149 21.99 16.07 19.39
CA GLY A 149 22.87 14.92 19.54
C GLY A 149 22.13 13.65 19.96
N SER A 150 20.97 13.81 20.61
CA SER A 150 20.14 12.76 21.21
C SER A 150 18.67 13.11 21.16
N VAL A 151 17.80 12.16 21.53
CA VAL A 151 16.35 12.39 21.73
C VAL A 151 16.12 13.42 22.85
N ASP A 152 16.93 13.37 23.91
CA ASP A 152 16.84 14.32 25.03
C ASP A 152 17.18 15.75 24.62
N ASP A 153 18.16 15.99 23.74
CA ASP A 153 18.47 17.31 23.19
C ASP A 153 17.29 17.86 22.38
N TRP A 154 16.75 17.05 21.48
CA TRP A 154 15.59 17.38 20.66
C TRP A 154 14.36 17.72 21.52
N ARG A 155 14.07 16.88 22.51
CA ARG A 155 12.98 17.08 23.48
C ARG A 155 13.16 18.35 24.30
N SER A 156 14.36 18.56 24.84
CA SER A 156 14.68 19.74 25.66
C SER A 156 14.55 21.04 24.85
N TYR A 157 14.96 21.03 23.58
CA TYR A 157 14.78 22.15 22.68
C TYR A 157 13.29 22.43 22.45
N GLY A 158 12.50 21.40 22.09
CA GLY A 158 11.08 21.51 21.79
C GLY A 158 10.21 21.95 22.96
N GLN A 159 10.66 21.81 24.21
CA GLN A 159 9.96 22.33 25.39
C GLN A 159 9.94 23.89 25.44
N ASN A 160 10.86 24.54 24.75
CA ASN A 160 11.02 26.00 24.81
C ASN A 160 10.97 26.68 23.44
N ASN A 161 11.01 25.91 22.36
CA ASN A 161 11.04 26.39 20.98
C ASN A 161 10.05 25.60 20.12
N THR A 162 9.66 26.14 18.99
CA THR A 162 8.91 25.41 17.98
C THR A 162 9.89 24.57 17.17
N VAL A 163 9.64 23.26 17.06
CA VAL A 163 10.37 22.33 16.20
C VAL A 163 9.61 22.19 14.89
N GLN A 164 10.26 22.44 13.75
CA GLN A 164 9.70 22.19 12.43
C GLN A 164 9.92 20.73 12.03
N MET A 165 8.84 19.97 11.90
CA MET A 165 8.89 18.54 11.65
C MET A 165 8.23 18.18 10.32
N ALA A 166 9.04 17.73 9.35
CA ALA A 166 8.57 17.31 8.04
C ALA A 166 7.79 15.99 8.12
N ASN A 167 6.83 15.82 7.23
CA ASN A 167 6.08 14.58 7.04
C ASN A 167 5.71 14.37 5.57
N SER A 168 5.12 13.22 5.24
CA SER A 168 4.78 12.84 3.86
C SER A 168 3.37 13.26 3.42
N GLY A 169 2.80 14.28 4.04
CA GLY A 169 1.46 14.79 3.76
C GLY A 169 0.50 14.60 4.93
N PHE A 170 -0.50 15.47 5.02
CA PHE A 170 -1.52 15.42 6.06
C PHE A 170 -2.24 14.06 6.06
N GLY A 171 -2.42 13.47 7.25
CA GLY A 171 -3.08 12.18 7.42
C GLY A 171 -2.29 10.96 6.93
N SER A 172 -1.03 11.14 6.51
CA SER A 172 -0.15 10.00 6.19
C SER A 172 0.35 9.30 7.46
N SER A 173 0.78 8.05 7.31
CA SER A 173 1.42 7.31 8.40
C SER A 173 2.63 8.04 8.99
N TRP A 174 3.42 8.73 8.18
CA TRP A 174 4.55 9.54 8.66
C TRP A 174 4.13 10.86 9.33
N HIS A 175 2.97 11.43 8.98
CA HIS A 175 2.38 12.52 9.75
C HIS A 175 1.95 12.04 11.13
N MET A 176 1.27 10.90 11.20
CA MET A 176 0.84 10.32 12.48
C MET A 176 2.03 9.89 13.35
N ALA A 177 3.09 9.34 12.75
CA ALA A 177 4.32 9.01 13.46
C ALA A 177 5.00 10.27 14.04
N ALA A 178 5.12 11.33 13.24
CA ALA A 178 5.66 12.61 13.69
C ALA A 178 4.85 13.19 14.87
N ALA A 179 3.52 13.19 14.75
CA ALA A 179 2.64 13.71 15.78
C ALA A 179 2.64 12.85 17.05
N GLY A 180 2.64 11.51 16.90
CA GLY A 180 2.71 10.58 18.04
C GLY A 180 4.03 10.70 18.81
N ILE A 181 5.18 10.74 18.12
CA ILE A 181 6.50 10.91 18.75
C ILE A 181 6.58 12.25 19.48
N ALA A 182 6.09 13.34 18.88
CA ALA A 182 6.07 14.65 19.51
C ALA A 182 5.17 14.69 20.74
N SER A 183 4.00 14.06 20.68
CA SER A 183 3.05 13.95 21.79
C SER A 183 3.66 13.17 22.96
N GLU A 184 4.29 12.02 22.70
CA GLU A 184 4.97 11.22 23.73
C GLU A 184 6.14 11.96 24.35
N ALA A 185 6.86 12.76 23.55
CA ALA A 185 7.93 13.64 24.06
C ALA A 185 7.40 14.82 24.88
N GLY A 186 6.10 15.11 24.85
CA GLY A 186 5.47 16.25 25.51
C GLY A 186 5.88 17.59 24.92
N ILE A 187 6.11 17.66 23.61
CA ILE A 187 6.44 18.87 22.86
C ILE A 187 5.41 19.15 21.76
N GLN A 188 5.34 20.41 21.34
CA GLN A 188 4.56 20.80 20.18
C GLN A 188 5.49 21.04 18.98
N VAL A 189 5.09 20.52 17.82
CA VAL A 189 5.83 20.68 16.57
C VAL A 189 4.99 21.41 15.52
N GLU A 190 5.65 22.10 14.62
CA GLU A 190 5.04 22.63 13.40
C GLU A 190 5.19 21.59 12.30
N HIS A 191 4.08 21.01 11.86
CA HIS A 191 4.08 20.00 10.82
C HIS A 191 4.20 20.61 9.43
N ILE A 192 5.27 20.26 8.69
CA ILE A 192 5.53 20.69 7.32
C ILE A 192 5.30 19.51 6.37
N SER A 193 4.26 19.59 5.55
CA SER A 193 3.87 18.52 4.64
C SER A 193 4.64 18.57 3.32
N TYR A 194 5.11 17.40 2.88
CA TYR A 194 5.78 17.15 1.59
C TYR A 194 5.05 16.05 0.81
N GLU A 195 5.38 15.88 -0.48
CA GLU A 195 4.79 14.87 -1.37
C GLU A 195 5.36 13.45 -1.14
N GLY A 196 5.78 13.11 0.09
CA GLY A 196 6.31 11.80 0.45
C GLY A 196 7.53 11.86 1.37
N ALA A 197 8.01 10.68 1.82
CA ALA A 197 9.15 10.55 2.73
C ALA A 197 10.47 11.07 2.12
N ALA A 198 10.74 10.79 0.84
CA ALA A 198 11.98 11.21 0.20
C ALA A 198 12.14 12.75 0.11
N PRO A 199 11.13 13.55 -0.33
CA PRO A 199 11.22 15.00 -0.25
C PRO A 199 11.30 15.52 1.20
N ALA A 200 10.61 14.91 2.17
CA ALA A 200 10.71 15.29 3.58
C ALA A 200 12.15 15.10 4.12
N MET A 201 12.77 13.95 3.85
CA MET A 201 14.19 13.72 4.19
C MET A 201 15.14 14.69 3.49
N THR A 202 14.86 15.04 2.23
CA THR A 202 15.66 16.01 1.48
C THR A 202 15.61 17.40 2.13
N ALA A 203 14.45 17.82 2.60
CA ALA A 203 14.30 19.10 3.32
C ALA A 203 15.11 19.12 4.62
N VAL A 204 15.13 18.00 5.38
CA VAL A 204 15.99 17.85 6.57
C VAL A 204 17.47 17.90 6.19
N ALA A 205 17.89 17.18 5.14
CA ALA A 205 19.26 17.15 4.67
C ALA A 205 19.75 18.52 4.15
N ASN A 206 18.85 19.36 3.67
CA ASN A 206 19.13 20.74 3.26
C ASN A 206 19.07 21.74 4.42
N GLY A 207 18.63 21.33 5.63
CA GLY A 207 18.44 22.23 6.76
C GLY A 207 17.25 23.19 6.60
N GLU A 208 16.27 22.83 5.79
CA GLU A 208 15.03 23.62 5.59
C GLU A 208 14.06 23.44 6.76
N VAL A 209 14.11 22.30 7.43
CA VAL A 209 13.34 21.92 8.62
C VAL A 209 14.23 21.17 9.61
N ASP A 210 13.81 21.09 10.87
CA ASP A 210 14.65 20.56 11.95
C ASP A 210 14.76 19.03 11.94
N CYS A 211 13.65 18.32 11.65
CA CYS A 211 13.58 16.87 11.71
C CYS A 211 12.44 16.30 10.88
N THR A 212 12.39 14.96 10.80
CA THR A 212 11.27 14.20 10.25
C THR A 212 11.11 12.86 10.97
N ALA A 213 9.91 12.25 10.87
CA ALA A 213 9.69 10.85 11.19
C ALA A 213 9.36 10.11 9.88
N VAL A 214 10.19 9.13 9.54
CA VAL A 214 10.04 8.30 8.32
C VAL A 214 10.50 6.88 8.61
N GLY A 215 10.26 5.94 7.69
CA GLY A 215 10.70 4.56 7.85
C GLY A 215 12.20 4.43 8.05
N ALA A 216 12.62 3.63 9.03
CA ALA A 216 14.03 3.38 9.31
C ALA A 216 14.80 2.88 8.07
N ALA A 217 14.23 1.91 7.32
CA ALA A 217 14.81 1.41 6.08
C ALA A 217 14.84 2.46 4.95
N GLU A 218 13.90 3.40 4.94
CA GLU A 218 13.89 4.50 3.96
C GLU A 218 15.01 5.52 4.27
N ALA A 219 15.26 5.79 5.55
CA ALA A 219 16.30 6.72 5.98
C ALA A 219 17.72 6.13 5.95
N ALA A 220 17.85 4.81 6.11
CA ALA A 220 19.13 4.12 6.25
C ALA A 220 20.20 4.48 5.21
N PRO A 221 19.90 4.58 3.89
CA PRO A 221 20.91 4.99 2.90
C PRO A 221 21.50 6.37 3.20
N GLN A 222 20.68 7.37 3.53
CA GLN A 222 21.14 8.73 3.82
C GLN A 222 21.88 8.83 5.15
N VAL A 223 21.52 8.00 6.12
CA VAL A 223 22.24 7.90 7.40
C VAL A 223 23.59 7.25 7.18
N ARG A 224 23.68 6.16 6.42
CA ARG A 224 24.97 5.50 6.05
C ARG A 224 25.89 6.42 5.24
N ASP A 225 25.32 7.26 4.38
CA ASP A 225 26.06 8.23 3.56
C ASP A 225 26.51 9.47 4.37
N GLY A 226 26.07 9.59 5.64
CA GLY A 226 26.43 10.71 6.52
C GLY A 226 25.74 12.04 6.16
N ASN A 227 24.59 12.01 5.48
CA ASN A 227 23.79 13.20 5.20
C ASN A 227 22.78 13.47 6.33
N LEU A 228 22.28 12.40 6.94
CA LEU A 228 21.30 12.42 8.02
C LEU A 228 21.80 11.64 9.23
N LYS A 229 21.17 11.88 10.38
CA LYS A 229 21.38 11.15 11.62
C LYS A 229 20.03 10.69 12.19
N ALA A 230 19.95 9.43 12.62
CA ALA A 230 18.80 8.90 13.35
C ALA A 230 19.04 9.08 14.85
N LEU A 231 18.07 9.68 15.55
CA LEU A 231 18.13 9.83 17.01
C LEU A 231 17.52 8.64 17.76
N GLY A 232 16.50 7.99 17.17
CA GLY A 232 15.86 6.83 17.75
C GLY A 232 14.85 6.20 16.80
N VAL A 233 14.53 4.92 17.03
CA VAL A 233 13.54 4.15 16.26
C VAL A 233 12.34 3.81 17.13
N ALA A 234 11.14 4.09 16.65
CA ALA A 234 9.87 3.83 17.33
C ALA A 234 9.45 2.35 17.20
N PHE A 235 10.24 1.47 17.77
CA PHE A 235 10.04 0.02 17.73
C PHE A 235 10.49 -0.63 19.02
N ASN A 236 10.01 -1.86 19.30
CA ASN A 236 10.33 -2.60 20.53
C ASN A 236 11.72 -3.25 20.54
N LYS A 237 12.49 -3.12 19.47
CA LYS A 237 13.86 -3.62 19.32
C LYS A 237 14.63 -2.79 18.30
N GLN A 238 15.95 -2.88 18.35
CA GLN A 238 16.82 -2.34 17.30
C GLN A 238 16.49 -2.97 15.95
N VAL A 239 16.69 -2.20 14.88
CA VAL A 239 16.44 -2.63 13.50
C VAL A 239 17.75 -2.70 12.71
N ASP A 240 17.87 -3.71 11.84
CA ASP A 240 19.10 -3.94 11.06
C ASP A 240 19.40 -2.77 10.10
N ALA A 241 18.37 -2.06 9.64
CA ALA A 241 18.51 -0.88 8.81
C ALA A 241 19.35 0.24 9.47
N LEU A 242 19.22 0.41 10.79
CA LEU A 242 19.90 1.42 11.61
C LEU A 242 20.51 0.78 12.87
N PRO A 243 21.54 -0.06 12.72
CA PRO A 243 22.03 -0.94 13.80
C PRO A 243 22.63 -0.19 15.00
N ASP A 244 23.10 1.05 14.79
CA ASP A 244 23.71 1.88 15.84
C ASP A 244 22.71 2.86 16.48
N THR A 245 21.43 2.82 16.08
CA THR A 245 20.39 3.72 16.58
C THR A 245 19.60 3.04 17.70
N PRO A 246 19.44 3.68 18.88
CA PRO A 246 18.65 3.14 19.96
C PRO A 246 17.15 3.10 19.62
N THR A 247 16.35 2.36 20.38
CA THR A 247 14.91 2.51 20.34
C THR A 247 14.50 3.81 21.05
N LEU A 248 13.36 4.40 20.65
CA LEU A 248 12.81 5.56 21.38
C LEU A 248 12.46 5.20 22.82
N ALA A 249 12.08 3.95 23.10
CA ALA A 249 11.83 3.45 24.44
C ALA A 249 13.11 3.46 25.31
N ASP A 250 14.28 3.09 24.76
CA ASP A 250 15.57 3.19 25.46
C ASP A 250 15.93 4.65 25.79
N GLU A 251 15.42 5.60 25.01
CA GLU A 251 15.60 7.04 25.19
C GLU A 251 14.44 7.70 25.99
N GLY A 252 13.57 6.89 26.60
CA GLY A 252 12.50 7.34 27.51
C GLY A 252 11.22 7.84 26.81
N LEU A 253 10.99 7.46 25.57
CA LEU A 253 9.75 7.66 24.83
C LEU A 253 9.12 6.29 24.53
N ASP A 254 8.10 5.90 25.30
CA ASP A 254 7.43 4.59 25.19
C ASP A 254 6.40 4.59 24.05
N ILE A 255 6.91 4.61 22.81
CA ILE A 255 6.08 4.61 21.62
C ILE A 255 6.58 3.63 20.57
N GLU A 256 5.64 2.80 20.06
CA GLU A 256 5.81 1.98 18.88
C GLU A 256 4.86 2.51 17.79
N ILE A 257 5.42 3.09 16.74
CA ILE A 257 4.63 3.65 15.64
C ILE A 257 5.44 3.57 14.33
N GLY A 258 4.71 3.41 13.23
CA GLY A 258 5.33 3.30 11.91
C GLY A 258 4.30 3.09 10.84
N SER A 259 4.71 2.44 9.76
CA SER A 259 3.85 2.02 8.68
C SER A 259 3.95 0.50 8.49
N TRP A 260 3.02 -0.05 7.75
CA TRP A 260 2.98 -1.44 7.30
C TRP A 260 2.36 -1.48 5.92
N LEU A 261 2.58 -2.56 5.18
CA LEU A 261 1.92 -2.77 3.90
C LEU A 261 1.25 -4.13 3.86
N ALA A 262 0.05 -4.12 3.33
CA ALA A 262 -0.71 -5.32 3.02
C ALA A 262 -1.30 -5.19 1.61
N HIS A 263 -1.57 -6.32 0.98
CA HIS A 263 -2.39 -6.35 -0.23
C HIS A 263 -3.80 -6.81 0.10
N PHE A 264 -4.75 -6.28 -0.63
CA PHE A 264 -6.17 -6.56 -0.46
C PHE A 264 -6.86 -6.76 -1.81
N ALA A 265 -8.00 -7.39 -1.79
CA ALA A 265 -8.95 -7.51 -2.90
C ALA A 265 -10.24 -6.74 -2.58
N PRO A 266 -11.13 -6.48 -3.55
CA PRO A 266 -12.47 -5.96 -3.30
C PRO A 266 -13.24 -6.79 -2.25
N ALA A 267 -14.17 -6.17 -1.49
CA ALA A 267 -14.88 -6.83 -0.39
C ALA A 267 -15.67 -8.07 -0.82
N ASP A 268 -16.27 -8.05 -2.00
CA ASP A 268 -17.18 -9.11 -2.49
C ASP A 268 -16.47 -10.26 -3.22
N ILE A 269 -15.14 -10.43 -3.04
CA ILE A 269 -14.40 -11.54 -3.65
C ILE A 269 -14.90 -12.89 -3.12
N SER A 270 -14.98 -13.92 -3.97
CA SER A 270 -15.40 -15.24 -3.54
C SER A 270 -14.36 -15.92 -2.63
N ASP A 271 -14.82 -16.78 -1.72
CA ASP A 271 -13.96 -17.51 -0.79
C ASP A 271 -12.90 -18.35 -1.54
N ASP A 272 -13.26 -18.97 -2.67
CA ASP A 272 -12.34 -19.77 -3.47
C ASP A 272 -11.19 -18.93 -4.06
N VAL A 273 -11.51 -17.76 -4.59
CA VAL A 273 -10.49 -16.82 -5.14
C VAL A 273 -9.66 -16.21 -4.00
N LYS A 274 -10.28 -15.86 -2.87
CA LYS A 274 -9.56 -15.41 -1.67
C LYS A 274 -8.55 -16.45 -1.21
N GLN A 275 -8.95 -17.74 -1.11
CA GLN A 275 -8.07 -18.81 -0.68
C GLN A 275 -6.90 -19.00 -1.67
N ASN A 276 -7.17 -18.99 -2.97
CA ASN A 276 -6.12 -19.07 -3.98
C ASN A 276 -5.11 -17.92 -3.86
N LEU A 277 -5.58 -16.69 -3.63
CA LEU A 277 -4.72 -15.53 -3.38
C LEU A 277 -3.85 -15.76 -2.13
N VAL A 278 -4.43 -16.16 -1.02
CA VAL A 278 -3.68 -16.42 0.23
C VAL A 278 -2.64 -17.51 0.02
N ASP A 279 -2.93 -18.56 -0.74
CA ASP A 279 -1.99 -19.66 -1.03
C ASP A 279 -0.82 -19.15 -1.89
N VAL A 280 -1.09 -18.34 -2.94
CA VAL A 280 -0.04 -17.70 -3.76
C VAL A 280 0.83 -16.79 -2.90
N TYR A 281 0.22 -15.91 -2.09
CA TYR A 281 0.96 -14.99 -1.21
C TYR A 281 1.79 -15.71 -0.15
N SER A 282 1.31 -16.84 0.36
CA SER A 282 2.08 -17.68 1.27
C SER A 282 3.31 -18.25 0.59
N SER A 283 3.18 -18.66 -0.68
CA SER A 283 4.30 -19.14 -1.49
C SER A 283 5.29 -18.01 -1.83
N VAL A 284 4.79 -16.82 -2.18
CA VAL A 284 5.59 -15.61 -2.41
C VAL A 284 6.40 -15.25 -1.18
N TYR A 285 5.80 -15.31 0.01
CA TYR A 285 6.49 -14.95 1.25
C TYR A 285 7.72 -15.80 1.54
N GLU A 286 7.72 -17.06 1.10
CA GLU A 286 8.84 -18.02 1.22
C GLU A 286 9.74 -18.06 -0.04
N ASP A 287 9.39 -17.33 -1.11
CA ASP A 287 10.17 -17.32 -2.36
C ASP A 287 11.53 -16.65 -2.16
N ASP A 288 12.59 -17.31 -2.60
CA ASP A 288 13.96 -16.83 -2.43
C ASP A 288 14.19 -15.43 -3.01
N SER A 289 13.53 -15.09 -4.13
CA SER A 289 13.68 -13.78 -4.76
C SER A 289 13.04 -12.66 -3.91
N PHE A 290 11.87 -12.92 -3.32
CA PHE A 290 11.22 -11.99 -2.40
C PHE A 290 12.02 -11.84 -1.10
N VAL A 291 12.45 -12.96 -0.51
CA VAL A 291 13.27 -12.95 0.72
C VAL A 291 14.54 -12.12 0.51
N GLN A 292 15.30 -12.40 -0.56
CA GLN A 292 16.53 -11.67 -0.87
C GLN A 292 16.27 -10.19 -1.16
N PHE A 293 15.16 -9.85 -1.84
CA PHE A 293 14.80 -8.46 -2.06
C PHE A 293 14.56 -7.73 -0.75
N MET A 294 13.80 -8.33 0.17
CA MET A 294 13.49 -7.71 1.47
C MET A 294 14.76 -7.53 2.31
N GLU A 295 15.62 -8.55 2.40
CA GLU A 295 16.89 -8.50 3.12
C GLU A 295 17.86 -7.47 2.53
N ASN A 296 18.04 -7.46 1.20
CA ASN A 296 18.93 -6.51 0.53
C ASN A 296 18.51 -5.04 0.65
N ASN A 297 17.26 -4.80 1.02
CA ASN A 297 16.70 -3.44 1.18
C ASN A 297 16.35 -3.11 2.64
N ASP A 298 16.77 -3.93 3.58
CA ASP A 298 16.55 -3.76 5.02
C ASP A 298 15.05 -3.67 5.40
N PHE A 299 14.15 -4.29 4.61
CA PHE A 299 12.73 -4.33 4.90
C PHE A 299 12.37 -5.45 5.86
N ILE A 300 11.64 -5.13 6.92
CA ILE A 300 11.20 -6.13 7.91
C ILE A 300 10.07 -6.96 7.29
N ARG A 301 10.26 -8.28 7.24
CA ARG A 301 9.24 -9.22 6.80
C ARG A 301 8.27 -9.54 7.93
N VAL A 302 6.99 -9.45 7.63
CA VAL A 302 5.87 -9.85 8.51
C VAL A 302 4.91 -10.68 7.68
N GLN A 303 4.44 -11.79 8.21
CA GLN A 303 3.40 -12.58 7.59
C GLN A 303 2.16 -12.59 8.48
N ARG A 304 1.11 -11.89 8.04
CA ARG A 304 -0.20 -11.89 8.70
C ARG A 304 -1.28 -11.99 7.64
N SER A 305 -2.22 -12.92 7.79
CA SER A 305 -3.29 -13.17 6.82
C SER A 305 -4.56 -13.68 7.54
N GLY A 306 -5.65 -13.85 6.80
CA GLY A 306 -6.91 -14.38 7.34
C GLY A 306 -7.47 -13.55 8.50
N ASP A 307 -7.99 -14.25 9.53
CA ASP A 307 -8.64 -13.59 10.69
C ASP A 307 -7.65 -12.73 11.49
N GLU A 308 -6.37 -13.13 11.55
CA GLU A 308 -5.34 -12.35 12.24
C GLU A 308 -5.11 -10.98 11.57
N LEU A 309 -5.10 -10.94 10.23
CA LEU A 309 -4.95 -9.68 9.51
C LEU A 309 -6.21 -8.81 9.63
N THR A 310 -7.38 -9.42 9.56
CA THR A 310 -8.65 -8.70 9.75
C THR A 310 -8.71 -8.06 11.14
N GLN A 311 -8.36 -8.83 12.17
CA GLN A 311 -8.32 -8.29 13.55
C GLN A 311 -7.28 -7.17 13.68
N PHE A 312 -6.09 -7.35 13.11
CA PHE A 312 -5.05 -6.32 13.10
C PHE A 312 -5.54 -5.01 12.46
N LEU A 313 -6.23 -5.08 11.31
CA LEU A 313 -6.77 -3.89 10.64
C LEU A 313 -7.82 -3.17 11.50
N ASN A 314 -8.68 -3.92 12.19
CA ASN A 314 -9.67 -3.37 13.10
C ASN A 314 -9.00 -2.71 14.32
N ASP A 315 -7.99 -3.35 14.91
CA ASP A 315 -7.22 -2.78 16.01
C ASP A 315 -6.50 -1.49 15.57
N GLN A 316 -5.98 -1.45 14.35
CA GLN A 316 -5.39 -0.24 13.76
C GLN A 316 -6.42 0.87 13.56
N TYR A 317 -7.63 0.54 13.11
CA TYR A 317 -8.71 1.52 12.95
C TYR A 317 -9.09 2.16 14.29
N GLU A 318 -9.25 1.36 15.34
CA GLU A 318 -9.51 1.86 16.68
C GLU A 318 -8.35 2.69 17.25
N PHE A 319 -7.12 2.19 17.08
CA PHE A 319 -5.90 2.88 17.55
C PHE A 319 -5.76 4.27 16.91
N TYR A 320 -5.86 4.36 15.57
CA TYR A 320 -5.73 5.64 14.90
C TYR A 320 -6.89 6.58 15.15
N GLY A 321 -8.11 6.06 15.36
CA GLY A 321 -9.26 6.85 15.79
C GLY A 321 -9.04 7.50 17.17
N GLN A 322 -8.46 6.78 18.11
CA GLN A 322 -8.08 7.32 19.41
C GLN A 322 -6.96 8.35 19.28
N LEU A 323 -5.89 8.04 18.53
CA LEU A 323 -4.74 8.93 18.33
C LEU A 323 -5.16 10.26 17.68
N VAL A 324 -6.01 10.24 16.65
CA VAL A 324 -6.53 11.45 15.98
C VAL A 324 -7.30 12.33 17.00
N ASN A 325 -8.12 11.71 17.85
CA ASN A 325 -8.86 12.43 18.89
C ASN A 325 -7.95 13.01 19.97
N GLU A 326 -6.97 12.26 20.46
CA GLU A 326 -6.00 12.70 21.47
C GLU A 326 -5.13 13.87 20.98
N LEU A 327 -4.72 13.81 19.73
CA LEU A 327 -3.94 14.86 19.07
C LEU A 327 -4.79 16.08 18.67
N GLY A 328 -6.13 16.01 18.76
CA GLY A 328 -7.02 17.08 18.37
C GLY A 328 -6.95 17.42 16.88
N ILE A 329 -6.64 16.45 16.01
CA ILE A 329 -6.57 16.65 14.57
C ILE A 329 -8.00 16.76 14.03
N GLU A 330 -8.33 17.90 13.44
CA GLU A 330 -9.67 18.15 12.88
C GLU A 330 -9.84 17.44 11.53
N LYS A 331 -11.05 16.94 11.27
CA LYS A 331 -11.42 16.40 9.95
C LYS A 331 -11.33 17.49 8.89
N GLN A 332 -10.89 17.12 7.70
CA GLN A 332 -10.87 18.01 6.53
C GLN A 332 -12.25 18.14 5.89
#